data_2bdcad269a67ccbe5283b65e94a5865a
#
_entry.id   2bdcad269a67ccbe5283b65e94a5865a
#
_cell.length_a   1.000
_cell.length_b   1.000
_cell.length_c   1.000
_cell.angle_alpha   90.00
_cell.angle_beta   90.00
_cell.angle_gamma   90.00
#
_symmetry.space_group_name_H-M   'P 1'
#
loop_
_entity.id
_entity.type
_entity.pdbx_description
1 polymer ?
#
loop_
_entity_poly.entity_id
_entity_poly.type
_entity_poly.pdbx_seq_one_letter_code
_entity_poly.pdbx_strand_id
1 'polypeptide(L)'
;MRITNKIILFERFRNRPVKQSPNLDLVEREMRRIGMGTFLGSDRRRLAEILDDDHETVNGLGLTNEQIASRLEEITRAAKKNLDDRFTLDDRYEVRAEEHRGMIPCPWKHPLGLFYKSYVELRDKKSGETLIWSDLSIHLIRDHGFFQGKGSPFRLEPKVLKQVFWEDS
;
A
#
# COMPACT_ATOMS: atom_id res chain seq x y z
N MET A 1 -23.35 28.30 21.81
CA MET A 1 -22.09 28.95 21.46
C MET A 1 -20.90 28.19 22.04
N ARG A 2 -20.74 26.88 21.72
CA ARG A 2 -19.63 26.02 22.16
C ARG A 2 -19.11 25.05 21.08
N ILE A 3 -19.28 25.38 19.81
CA ILE A 3 -18.84 24.52 18.69
C ILE A 3 -17.48 24.96 18.13
N THR A 4 -17.04 26.18 18.42
CA THR A 4 -15.85 26.78 17.83
C THR A 4 -14.52 26.22 18.37
N ASN A 5 -14.51 25.67 19.59
CA ASN A 5 -13.26 25.20 20.19
C ASN A 5 -12.79 23.79 19.74
N LYS A 6 -13.70 22.96 19.23
CA LYS A 6 -13.32 21.62 18.75
C LYS A 6 -12.65 21.65 17.37
N ILE A 7 -13.07 22.56 16.51
CA ILE A 7 -12.50 22.72 15.15
C ILE A 7 -11.07 23.27 15.22
N ILE A 8 -10.82 24.24 16.11
CA ILE A 8 -9.49 24.84 16.30
C ILE A 8 -8.51 23.84 16.93
N LEU A 9 -8.95 22.92 17.79
CA LEU A 9 -8.10 21.86 18.32
C LEU A 9 -7.72 20.84 17.24
N PHE A 10 -8.61 20.50 16.32
CA PHE A 10 -8.35 19.55 15.25
C PHE A 10 -7.34 20.11 14.22
N GLU A 11 -7.41 21.41 13.90
CA GLU A 11 -6.44 22.06 13.01
C GLU A 11 -5.06 22.20 13.63
N ARG A 12 -4.96 22.39 14.96
CA ARG A 12 -3.67 22.43 15.67
C ARG A 12 -2.93 21.10 15.69
N PHE A 13 -3.63 19.97 15.56
CA PHE A 13 -3.00 18.64 15.44
C PHE A 13 -2.53 18.33 14.01
N ARG A 14 -3.14 18.91 12.99
CA ARG A 14 -2.78 18.73 11.57
C ARG A 14 -1.41 19.30 11.20
N ASN A 15 -0.93 20.30 11.90
CA ASN A 15 0.30 21.04 11.57
C ASN A 15 1.50 20.71 12.49
N ARG A 16 1.44 19.64 13.27
CA ARG A 16 2.64 19.19 13.95
C ARG A 16 3.49 18.37 13.00
N PRO A 17 4.76 18.75 12.75
CA PRO A 17 5.65 17.91 11.97
C PRO A 17 5.70 16.53 12.64
N VAL A 18 5.40 15.49 11.85
CA VAL A 18 5.47 14.11 12.32
C VAL A 18 6.91 13.85 12.74
N LYS A 19 7.10 13.57 14.02
CA LYS A 19 8.43 13.31 14.56
C LYS A 19 8.77 11.85 14.29
N GLN A 20 9.66 11.62 13.32
CA GLN A 20 10.15 10.30 13.02
C GLN A 20 10.90 9.71 14.21
N SER A 21 10.61 8.45 14.53
CA SER A 21 11.30 7.72 15.59
C SER A 21 12.65 7.16 15.11
N PRO A 22 13.61 6.88 16.02
CA PRO A 22 14.85 6.20 15.64
C PRO A 22 14.63 4.86 14.94
N ASN A 23 13.58 4.13 15.30
CA ASN A 23 13.24 2.86 14.65
C ASN A 23 12.81 3.08 13.19
N LEU A 24 12.02 4.10 12.90
CA LEU A 24 11.64 4.46 11.52
C LEU A 24 12.84 4.99 10.74
N ASP A 25 13.80 5.66 11.38
CA ASP A 25 15.06 6.07 10.72
C ASP A 25 15.85 4.86 10.22
N LEU A 26 15.92 3.79 11.01
CA LEU A 26 16.60 2.57 10.61
C LEU A 26 15.88 1.87 9.44
N VAL A 27 14.55 1.78 9.52
CA VAL A 27 13.73 1.20 8.45
C VAL A 27 13.87 2.00 7.15
N GLU A 28 13.76 3.33 7.23
CA GLU A 28 13.92 4.20 6.06
C GLU A 28 15.31 4.07 5.44
N ARG A 29 16.35 4.06 6.27
CA ARG A 29 17.74 3.87 5.81
C ARG A 29 17.90 2.54 5.08
N GLU A 30 17.32 1.48 5.60
CA GLU A 30 17.37 0.16 4.96
C GLU A 30 16.62 0.15 3.63
N MET A 31 15.44 0.76 3.55
CA MET A 31 14.69 0.90 2.31
C MET A 31 15.48 1.66 1.24
N ARG A 32 16.17 2.74 1.63
CA ARG A 32 16.98 3.53 0.70
C ARG A 32 18.27 2.81 0.29
N ARG A 33 18.83 1.95 1.16
CA ARG A 33 20.04 1.16 0.88
C ARG A 33 19.78 -0.01 -0.06
N ILE A 34 18.74 -0.77 0.17
CA ILE A 34 18.32 -1.90 -0.70
C ILE A 34 17.96 -1.40 -2.08
N GLY A 35 17.74 -0.16 -2.17
CA GLY A 35 17.95 0.61 -3.30
C GLY A 35 16.95 0.66 -4.38
N MET A 36 17.32 1.54 -5.13
CA MET A 36 16.87 1.72 -6.49
C MET A 36 15.35 1.76 -6.66
N GLY A 37 14.69 2.47 -5.75
CA GLY A 37 13.30 2.82 -5.93
C GLY A 37 12.29 1.70 -5.67
N THR A 38 12.71 0.58 -5.08
CA THR A 38 11.79 -0.54 -4.86
C THR A 38 10.70 -0.21 -3.85
N PHE A 39 11.06 0.37 -2.70
CA PHE A 39 10.09 0.70 -1.65
C PHE A 39 9.65 2.16 -1.66
N LEU A 40 10.59 3.07 -1.73
CA LEU A 40 10.34 4.51 -1.63
C LEU A 40 10.26 5.22 -2.99
N GLY A 41 10.72 4.57 -4.06
CA GLY A 41 10.74 5.18 -5.38
C GLY A 41 11.55 6.47 -5.41
N SER A 42 10.98 7.51 -5.96
CA SER A 42 11.54 8.87 -5.95
C SER A 42 11.05 9.73 -4.78
N ASP A 43 10.31 9.15 -3.84
CA ASP A 43 9.76 9.87 -2.70
C ASP A 43 10.86 10.31 -1.74
N ARG A 44 10.97 11.62 -1.52
CA ARG A 44 11.97 12.21 -0.65
C ARG A 44 11.46 12.55 0.74
N ARG A 45 10.16 12.37 0.97
CA ARG A 45 9.57 12.55 2.31
C ARG A 45 10.18 11.56 3.29
N ARG A 46 10.16 11.93 4.55
CA ARG A 46 10.51 11.00 5.63
C ARG A 46 9.48 9.87 5.69
N LEU A 47 9.92 8.68 6.09
CA LEU A 47 9.02 7.52 6.18
C LEU A 47 7.80 7.82 7.06
N ALA A 48 8.00 8.51 8.20
CA ALA A 48 6.89 8.89 9.08
C ALA A 48 5.85 9.78 8.38
N GLU A 49 6.29 10.71 7.54
CA GLU A 49 5.39 11.58 6.76
C GLU A 49 4.58 10.79 5.73
N ILE A 50 5.21 9.82 5.05
CA ILE A 50 4.54 8.93 4.09
C ILE A 50 3.47 8.12 4.79
N LEU A 51 3.79 7.50 5.92
CA LEU A 51 2.86 6.70 6.72
C LEU A 51 1.67 7.53 7.21
N ASP A 52 1.92 8.73 7.66
CA ASP A 52 0.91 9.63 8.21
C ASP A 52 -0.04 10.14 7.12
N ASP A 53 0.50 10.59 5.99
CA ASP A 53 -0.28 11.06 4.84
C ASP A 53 -1.19 9.94 4.29
N ASP A 54 -0.67 8.72 4.17
CA ASP A 54 -1.47 7.58 3.70
C ASP A 54 -2.53 7.18 4.72
N HIS A 55 -2.20 7.19 6.02
CA HIS A 55 -3.16 6.93 7.10
C HIS A 55 -4.32 7.93 7.09
N GLU A 56 -4.02 9.23 6.99
CA GLU A 56 -5.05 10.26 6.88
C GLU A 56 -5.91 10.08 5.62
N THR A 57 -5.29 9.73 4.50
CA THR A 57 -5.99 9.49 3.24
C THR A 57 -6.94 8.30 3.37
N VAL A 58 -6.48 7.17 3.87
CA VAL A 58 -7.30 5.95 4.06
C VAL A 58 -8.47 6.22 4.98
N ASN A 59 -8.23 6.90 6.11
CA ASN A 59 -9.29 7.29 7.04
C ASN A 59 -10.31 8.23 6.40
N GLY A 60 -9.83 9.22 5.64
CA GLY A 60 -10.71 10.15 4.92
C GLY A 60 -11.58 9.49 3.86
N LEU A 61 -11.13 8.36 3.30
CA LEU A 61 -11.88 7.54 2.35
C LEU A 61 -12.88 6.58 3.03
N GLY A 62 -12.91 6.53 4.36
CA GLY A 62 -13.76 5.61 5.12
C GLY A 62 -13.31 4.15 5.03
N LEU A 63 -12.02 3.91 4.77
CA LEU A 63 -11.43 2.58 4.68
C LEU A 63 -10.48 2.31 5.84
N THR A 64 -10.14 1.04 6.01
CA THR A 64 -9.08 0.59 6.90
C THR A 64 -8.01 -0.16 6.11
N ASN A 65 -6.79 -0.21 6.66
CA ASN A 65 -5.70 -0.99 6.07
C ASN A 65 -6.07 -2.47 5.96
N GLU A 66 -6.81 -3.01 6.95
CA GLU A 66 -7.26 -4.39 6.93
C GLU A 66 -8.26 -4.68 5.79
N GLN A 67 -9.20 -3.78 5.53
CA GLN A 67 -10.13 -3.93 4.41
C GLN A 67 -9.39 -3.95 3.07
N ILE A 68 -8.42 -3.05 2.90
CA ILE A 68 -7.60 -2.98 1.68
C ILE A 68 -6.77 -4.25 1.52
N ALA A 69 -6.04 -4.64 2.55
CA ALA A 69 -5.19 -5.83 2.53
C ALA A 69 -6.00 -7.11 2.28
N SER A 70 -7.17 -7.26 2.90
CA SER A 70 -8.05 -8.40 2.71
C SER A 70 -8.58 -8.50 1.27
N ARG A 71 -8.91 -7.36 0.65
CA ARG A 71 -9.35 -7.35 -0.76
C ARG A 71 -8.21 -7.76 -1.71
N LEU A 72 -7.01 -7.24 -1.51
CA LEU A 72 -5.84 -7.63 -2.29
C LEU A 72 -5.50 -9.13 -2.10
N GLU A 73 -5.60 -9.63 -0.89
CA GLU A 73 -5.35 -11.04 -0.57
C GLU A 73 -6.37 -11.98 -1.23
N GLU A 74 -7.64 -11.61 -1.25
CA GLU A 74 -8.70 -12.35 -1.94
C GLU A 74 -8.40 -12.50 -3.44
N ILE A 75 -8.03 -11.38 -4.09
CA ILE A 75 -7.68 -11.37 -5.51
C ILE A 75 -6.39 -12.17 -5.75
N THR A 76 -5.42 -12.05 -4.86
CA THR A 76 -4.16 -12.81 -4.94
C THR A 76 -4.42 -14.31 -4.89
N ARG A 77 -5.31 -14.77 -4.00
CA ARG A 77 -5.70 -16.18 -3.93
C ARG A 77 -6.35 -16.68 -5.22
N ALA A 78 -7.24 -15.89 -5.81
CA ALA A 78 -7.86 -16.22 -7.08
C ALA A 78 -6.82 -16.26 -8.22
N ALA A 79 -5.91 -15.30 -8.24
CA ALA A 79 -4.86 -15.22 -9.24
C ALA A 79 -3.87 -16.40 -9.17
N LYS A 80 -3.49 -16.84 -7.97
CA LYS A 80 -2.58 -17.98 -7.76
C LYS A 80 -3.16 -19.32 -8.19
N LYS A 81 -4.46 -19.42 -8.37
CA LYS A 81 -5.09 -20.62 -8.94
C LYS A 81 -4.92 -20.70 -10.46
N ASN A 82 -4.54 -19.60 -11.12
CA ASN A 82 -4.41 -19.46 -12.56
C ASN A 82 -3.05 -18.85 -12.90
N LEU A 83 -1.96 -19.41 -12.32
CA LEU A 83 -0.60 -18.89 -12.52
C LEU A 83 -0.25 -18.78 -14.00
N ASP A 84 0.41 -17.68 -14.34
CA ASP A 84 0.85 -17.33 -15.69
C ASP A 84 -0.26 -17.09 -16.72
N ASP A 85 -1.49 -17.44 -16.41
CA ASP A 85 -2.63 -17.19 -17.26
C ASP A 85 -3.33 -15.87 -16.87
N ARG A 86 -3.67 -15.08 -17.86
CA ARG A 86 -4.52 -13.91 -17.69
C ARG A 86 -5.99 -14.34 -17.70
N PHE A 87 -6.74 -13.94 -16.69
CA PHE A 87 -8.18 -14.24 -16.59
C PHE A 87 -8.97 -13.01 -16.20
N THR A 88 -10.27 -13.06 -16.37
CA THR A 88 -11.17 -11.98 -15.95
C THR A 88 -11.86 -12.36 -14.64
N LEU A 89 -11.75 -11.49 -13.66
CA LEU A 89 -12.43 -11.58 -12.38
C LEU A 89 -13.59 -10.57 -12.35
N ASP A 90 -14.77 -11.01 -11.87
CA ASP A 90 -15.99 -10.19 -11.74
C ASP A 90 -16.39 -9.46 -13.04
N ASP A 91 -16.12 -10.05 -14.21
CA ASP A 91 -16.34 -9.48 -15.56
C ASP A 91 -15.67 -8.10 -15.80
N ARG A 92 -14.94 -7.61 -14.84
CA ARG A 92 -14.36 -6.26 -14.81
C ARG A 92 -12.83 -6.25 -14.78
N TYR A 93 -12.21 -7.11 -14.00
CA TYR A 93 -10.78 -7.07 -13.77
C TYR A 93 -10.04 -8.10 -14.60
N GLU A 94 -9.08 -7.65 -15.39
CA GLU A 94 -8.09 -8.54 -16.00
C GLU A 94 -6.96 -8.77 -15.00
N VAL A 95 -6.75 -10.01 -14.60
CA VAL A 95 -5.82 -10.36 -13.53
C VAL A 95 -4.81 -11.37 -14.02
N ARG A 96 -3.56 -11.22 -13.60
CA ARG A 96 -2.46 -12.15 -13.82
C ARG A 96 -1.58 -12.24 -12.59
N ALA A 97 -1.14 -13.43 -12.23
CA ALA A 97 -0.12 -13.63 -11.19
C ALA A 97 1.13 -14.26 -11.79
N GLU A 98 2.29 -13.85 -11.29
CA GLU A 98 3.59 -14.40 -11.63
C GLU A 98 4.36 -14.74 -10.36
N GLU A 99 5.03 -15.88 -10.36
CA GLU A 99 5.94 -16.28 -9.29
C GLU A 99 7.38 -16.34 -9.78
N HIS A 100 8.28 -15.76 -8.98
CA HIS A 100 9.71 -15.77 -9.24
C HIS A 100 10.45 -16.43 -8.09
N ARG A 101 11.65 -16.94 -8.36
CA ARG A 101 12.50 -17.53 -7.32
C ARG A 101 13.01 -16.47 -6.36
N GLY A 102 13.10 -16.84 -5.09
CA GLY A 102 13.65 -16.02 -4.03
C GLY A 102 12.59 -15.42 -3.13
N MET A 103 13.06 -14.76 -2.10
CA MET A 103 12.23 -14.13 -1.08
C MET A 103 12.67 -12.69 -0.85
N ILE A 104 11.72 -11.86 -0.42
CA ILE A 104 11.96 -10.45 -0.11
C ILE A 104 11.69 -10.27 1.38
N PRO A 105 12.65 -9.73 2.15
CA PRO A 105 12.43 -9.44 3.57
C PRO A 105 11.59 -8.17 3.75
N CYS A 106 10.76 -8.18 4.79
CA CYS A 106 10.10 -6.97 5.28
C CYS A 106 11.16 -5.98 5.81
N PRO A 107 11.12 -4.70 5.39
CA PRO A 107 12.10 -3.70 5.83
C PRO A 107 12.07 -3.44 7.35
N TRP A 108 10.97 -3.75 8.03
CA TRP A 108 10.87 -3.65 9.50
C TRP A 108 11.61 -4.77 10.24
N LYS A 109 12.12 -5.78 9.52
CA LYS A 109 13.00 -6.85 10.07
C LYS A 109 12.43 -7.52 11.33
N HIS A 110 11.23 -8.05 11.22
CA HIS A 110 10.61 -8.84 12.29
C HIS A 110 10.56 -10.34 11.95
N PRO A 111 10.32 -11.23 12.93
CA PRO A 111 10.11 -12.65 12.68
C PRO A 111 9.00 -12.89 11.65
N LEU A 112 9.16 -13.92 10.80
CA LEU A 112 8.22 -14.25 9.72
C LEU A 112 8.07 -13.17 8.64
N GLY A 113 8.95 -12.19 8.59
CA GLY A 113 8.97 -11.11 7.61
C GLY A 113 9.66 -11.47 6.29
N LEU A 114 9.55 -12.72 5.81
CA LEU A 114 10.07 -13.17 4.51
C LEU A 114 8.91 -13.57 3.60
N PHE A 115 8.86 -13.00 2.39
CA PHE A 115 7.78 -13.20 1.44
C PHE A 115 8.33 -13.69 0.10
N TYR A 116 7.62 -14.61 -0.54
CA TYR A 116 7.94 -15.04 -1.89
C TYR A 116 7.85 -13.89 -2.89
N LYS A 117 8.68 -13.94 -3.92
CA LYS A 117 8.59 -13.02 -5.07
C LYS A 117 7.40 -13.43 -5.95
N SER A 118 6.22 -13.14 -5.49
CA SER A 118 4.96 -13.37 -6.18
C SER A 118 4.29 -12.02 -6.43
N TYR A 119 3.90 -11.77 -7.66
CA TYR A 119 3.31 -10.49 -8.09
C TYR A 119 1.97 -10.72 -8.72
N VAL A 120 1.04 -9.82 -8.45
CA VAL A 120 -0.26 -9.75 -9.11
C VAL A 120 -0.34 -8.44 -9.87
N GLU A 121 -0.72 -8.51 -11.11
CA GLU A 121 -1.13 -7.38 -11.95
C GLU A 121 -2.64 -7.45 -12.17
N LEU A 122 -3.32 -6.35 -11.87
CA LEU A 122 -4.75 -6.18 -12.11
C LEU A 122 -4.98 -4.95 -12.96
N ARG A 123 -5.71 -5.11 -14.07
CA ARG A 123 -6.20 -4.00 -14.87
C ARG A 123 -7.71 -3.88 -14.71
N ASP A 124 -8.17 -2.75 -14.23
CA ASP A 124 -9.60 -2.43 -14.20
C ASP A 124 -10.05 -1.94 -15.58
N LYS A 125 -10.87 -2.74 -16.26
CA LYS A 125 -11.39 -2.40 -17.61
C LYS A 125 -12.26 -1.15 -17.60
N LYS A 126 -12.81 -0.79 -16.45
CA LYS A 126 -13.71 0.35 -16.31
C LYS A 126 -12.97 1.67 -16.18
N SER A 127 -12.04 1.76 -15.25
CA SER A 127 -11.24 2.98 -15.03
C SER A 127 -10.01 3.06 -15.90
N GLY A 128 -9.55 1.92 -16.44
CA GLY A 128 -8.28 1.78 -17.16
C GLY A 128 -7.06 1.72 -16.23
N GLU A 129 -7.26 1.82 -14.92
CA GLU A 129 -6.18 1.75 -13.93
C GLU A 129 -5.53 0.37 -13.88
N THR A 130 -4.23 0.37 -13.67
CA THR A 130 -3.45 -0.85 -13.47
C THR A 130 -2.80 -0.81 -12.09
N LEU A 131 -3.02 -1.87 -11.32
CA LEU A 131 -2.46 -2.06 -9.99
C LEU A 131 -1.49 -3.24 -10.02
N ILE A 132 -0.35 -3.09 -9.36
CA ILE A 132 0.65 -4.15 -9.20
C ILE A 132 1.01 -4.26 -7.73
N TRP A 133 0.96 -5.48 -7.19
CA TRP A 133 1.35 -5.73 -5.80
C TRP A 133 1.98 -7.11 -5.64
N SER A 134 2.63 -7.30 -4.51
CA SER A 134 3.20 -8.58 -4.07
C SER A 134 2.57 -9.05 -2.77
N ASP A 135 2.87 -10.27 -2.36
CA ASP A 135 2.50 -10.76 -1.02
C ASP A 135 3.08 -9.86 0.07
N LEU A 136 4.29 -9.35 -0.12
CA LEU A 136 4.89 -8.37 0.79
C LEU A 136 4.10 -7.05 0.82
N SER A 137 3.56 -6.58 -0.31
CA SER A 137 2.74 -5.37 -0.34
C SER A 137 1.50 -5.49 0.56
N ILE A 138 0.84 -6.64 0.56
CA ILE A 138 -0.31 -6.91 1.43
C ILE A 138 0.09 -6.82 2.91
N HIS A 139 1.21 -7.46 3.27
CA HIS A 139 1.75 -7.39 4.62
C HIS A 139 2.12 -5.95 5.03
N LEU A 140 2.80 -5.21 4.16
CA LEU A 140 3.20 -3.83 4.44
C LEU A 140 2.00 -2.92 4.70
N ILE A 141 0.91 -3.10 3.97
CA ILE A 141 -0.33 -2.35 4.20
C ILE A 141 -1.00 -2.77 5.51
N ARG A 142 -1.18 -4.08 5.73
CA ARG A 142 -1.89 -4.61 6.90
C ARG A 142 -1.18 -4.27 8.21
N ASP A 143 0.11 -4.56 8.29
CA ASP A 143 0.85 -4.53 9.54
C ASP A 143 1.61 -3.22 9.78
N HIS A 144 1.95 -2.50 8.72
CA HIS A 144 2.74 -1.27 8.82
C HIS A 144 2.04 -0.02 8.25
N GLY A 145 0.88 -0.16 7.61
CA GLY A 145 0.19 0.96 6.98
C GLY A 145 0.99 1.60 5.83
N PHE A 146 1.88 0.84 5.21
CA PHE A 146 2.81 1.32 4.21
C PHE A 146 2.40 0.89 2.80
N PHE A 147 1.98 1.86 2.00
CA PHE A 147 1.56 1.71 0.60
C PHE A 147 2.69 1.92 -0.40
N GLN A 148 3.91 1.96 0.08
CA GLN A 148 5.14 2.33 -0.62
C GLN A 148 5.23 3.83 -0.97
N GLY A 149 6.39 4.28 -1.41
CA GLY A 149 6.62 5.69 -1.74
C GLY A 149 6.20 6.04 -3.16
N LYS A 150 6.04 7.33 -3.43
CA LYS A 150 5.73 7.84 -4.77
C LYS A 150 6.86 7.50 -5.74
N GLY A 151 6.47 6.98 -6.91
CA GLY A 151 7.42 6.51 -7.93
C GLY A 151 7.92 5.08 -7.73
N SER A 152 7.54 4.39 -6.64
CA SER A 152 7.72 2.95 -6.54
C SER A 152 6.82 2.23 -7.54
N PRO A 153 7.32 1.19 -8.24
CA PRO A 153 6.50 0.41 -9.15
C PRO A 153 5.36 -0.35 -8.44
N PHE A 154 5.48 -0.53 -7.13
CA PHE A 154 4.47 -1.19 -6.28
C PHE A 154 3.67 -0.22 -5.40
N ARG A 155 3.76 1.08 -5.66
CA ARG A 155 2.91 2.06 -4.98
C ARG A 155 1.44 1.79 -5.29
N LEU A 156 0.66 1.53 -4.26
CA LEU A 156 -0.78 1.42 -4.32
C LEU A 156 -1.40 2.71 -3.77
N GLU A 157 -1.84 3.58 -4.65
CA GLU A 157 -2.43 4.86 -4.24
C GLU A 157 -3.79 4.63 -3.59
N PRO A 158 -4.01 5.02 -2.32
CA PRO A 158 -5.26 4.72 -1.61
C PRO A 158 -6.53 5.22 -2.32
N LYS A 159 -6.46 6.38 -2.97
CA LYS A 159 -7.59 6.92 -3.74
C LYS A 159 -7.92 6.06 -4.96
N VAL A 160 -6.91 5.54 -5.65
CA VAL A 160 -7.09 4.64 -6.80
C VAL A 160 -7.67 3.30 -6.33
N LEU A 161 -7.17 2.76 -5.21
CA LEU A 161 -7.75 1.55 -4.61
C LEU A 161 -9.23 1.72 -4.28
N LYS A 162 -9.61 2.86 -3.70
CA LYS A 162 -11.02 3.19 -3.43
C LYS A 162 -11.85 3.19 -4.69
N GLN A 163 -11.38 3.89 -5.73
CA GLN A 163 -12.04 3.97 -7.04
C GLN A 163 -12.22 2.60 -7.68
N VAL A 164 -11.16 1.79 -7.69
CA VAL A 164 -11.16 0.47 -8.34
C VAL A 164 -12.05 -0.53 -7.63
N PHE A 165 -12.04 -0.57 -6.29
CA PHE A 165 -12.67 -1.66 -5.54
C PHE A 165 -13.96 -1.29 -4.80
N TRP A 166 -14.21 -0.01 -4.52
CA TRP A 166 -15.34 0.42 -3.69
C TRP A 166 -16.20 1.54 -4.29
N GLU A 167 -15.87 2.04 -5.47
CA GLU A 167 -16.73 2.98 -6.16
C GLU A 167 -17.48 2.23 -7.26
N ASP A 168 -18.77 2.05 -7.04
CA ASP A 168 -19.70 1.70 -8.09
C ASP A 168 -19.91 2.90 -8.99
N SER A 169 -20.02 2.66 -10.22
CA SER A 169 -20.13 3.63 -11.29
C SER A 169 -21.56 4.02 -11.51
#